data_de940589f78a43bb8ce1f3f56132e1e7
#
_entry.id   de940589f78a43bb8ce1f3f56132e1e7
#
_cell.length_a   1.000
_cell.length_b   1.000
_cell.length_c   1.000
_cell.angle_alpha   90.00
_cell.angle_beta   90.00
_cell.angle_gamma   90.00
#
_symmetry.space_group_name_H-M   'P 1'
#
loop_
_entity.id
_entity.type
_entity.pdbx_description
1 polymer ?
#
loop_
_entity_poly.entity_id
_entity_poly.type
_entity_poly.pdbx_seq_one_letter_code
_entity_poly.pdbx_strand_id
1 'polypeptide(L)'
;MNMRNIAIIAHVDHGKTTLVNSLLTSSHTFRDNEEVQDRMMDSNPLEHERGITILAKTTAVKWNDTKINIVDTPGHADFGGEVERIMHMVDGCLLLVDAYEGTMPQTRFVLKNALQNHIRPIVVINKVDRPNADPQKAVDEVLDLFIELGAPDDLLDFPVCYVSALNNTSSLDPDPKTQKPGMDCLFDLIVKNIPAPQCDPSLPFQWQSALLDYNDFVGRIGIGTIRRGHVHVGDTLTDLRKDGTKTNFKVMKLYTFYGMSKNEVNEVECGDICGIAGLPDMGVSDTICDPSLVEALPPLRVDEPTLQMEFGTNTSPLRGQDGKKVTARVLEERLYEETQRDVSLKFARIPNSERWIVSGRGELHLGVLIETMRREGYELEVSKPQVITKIIDGVKCEPFEDLQIDVPNEFVGDMMTTLGERGASLVDMNDSGSTTRLNYVIPSRGLIGFISNFMTMTKGYGIINHMFKEYRPMLKTDIGERNIGVLVSTDKGQNEATSYALQKVEEHGTMFIVPGDICYEGMIVGEHRYPVDLAVNCTQAKPMTNVRSSTRELMIVLKAPRKMSLEACLDYINSDELVEITPHVIRMRKRILDTSERKKFDAHQKAEKEAMQK
;
A
#
# COMPACT_ATOMS: atom_id res chain seq x y z
N MET A 1 19.39 -21.49 22.55
CA MET A 1 20.00 -21.02 21.29
C MET A 1 20.21 -19.53 21.37
N ASN A 2 21.36 -18.94 20.93
CA ASN A 2 21.48 -17.48 20.84
C ASN A 2 20.53 -16.98 19.75
N MET A 3 19.83 -15.89 20.05
CA MET A 3 18.78 -15.39 19.18
C MET A 3 18.84 -13.87 19.04
N ARG A 4 18.50 -13.32 17.86
CA ARG A 4 18.34 -11.87 17.61
C ARG A 4 17.09 -11.67 16.78
N ASN A 5 16.26 -10.74 17.18
CA ASN A 5 15.06 -10.35 16.44
C ASN A 5 15.27 -8.96 15.88
N ILE A 6 15.27 -8.82 14.55
CA ILE A 6 15.51 -7.55 13.87
C ILE A 6 14.41 -7.24 12.87
N ALA A 7 14.11 -5.95 12.72
CA ALA A 7 13.31 -5.43 11.61
C ALA A 7 14.22 -4.74 10.60
N ILE A 8 13.89 -4.83 9.32
CA ILE A 8 14.55 -4.02 8.28
C ILE A 8 13.60 -2.90 7.88
N ILE A 9 14.05 -1.68 8.10
CA ILE A 9 13.31 -0.45 7.84
C ILE A 9 14.02 0.39 6.79
N ALA A 10 13.28 0.81 5.78
CA ALA A 10 13.84 1.57 4.67
C ALA A 10 12.76 2.42 4.00
N HIS A 11 13.18 3.47 3.34
CA HIS A 11 12.35 4.11 2.33
C HIS A 11 12.14 3.20 1.11
N VAL A 12 11.08 3.46 0.35
CA VAL A 12 10.84 2.80 -0.95
C VAL A 12 12.10 3.01 -1.82
N ASP A 13 12.48 2.01 -2.60
CA ASP A 13 13.64 2.00 -3.50
C ASP A 13 15.03 2.10 -2.85
N HIS A 14 15.17 2.19 -1.52
CA HIS A 14 16.49 2.12 -0.87
C HIS A 14 17.15 0.73 -0.93
N GLY A 15 16.46 -0.28 -1.49
CA GLY A 15 17.00 -1.61 -1.75
C GLY A 15 16.79 -2.62 -0.61
N LYS A 16 15.71 -2.48 0.16
CA LYS A 16 15.36 -3.33 1.28
C LYS A 16 15.26 -4.81 0.90
N THR A 17 14.43 -5.15 -0.09
CA THR A 17 14.25 -6.53 -0.57
C THR A 17 15.55 -7.12 -1.11
N THR A 18 16.37 -6.30 -1.78
CA THR A 18 17.69 -6.71 -2.27
C THR A 18 18.65 -7.03 -1.10
N LEU A 19 18.61 -6.23 -0.02
CA LEU A 19 19.41 -6.50 1.18
C LEU A 19 18.98 -7.80 1.86
N VAL A 20 17.66 -8.06 1.99
CA VAL A 20 17.16 -9.32 2.55
C VAL A 20 17.65 -10.52 1.74
N ASN A 21 17.59 -10.42 0.41
CA ASN A 21 18.11 -11.48 -0.47
C ASN A 21 19.63 -11.70 -0.27
N SER A 22 20.40 -10.61 -0.13
CA SER A 22 21.85 -10.70 0.12
C SER A 22 22.16 -11.34 1.47
N LEU A 23 21.37 -11.03 2.52
CA LEU A 23 21.48 -11.68 3.83
C LEU A 23 21.15 -13.17 3.73
N LEU A 24 20.06 -13.55 3.06
CA LEU A 24 19.69 -14.95 2.87
C LEU A 24 20.77 -15.71 2.10
N THR A 25 21.34 -15.12 1.06
CA THR A 25 22.38 -15.72 0.24
C THR A 25 23.69 -15.89 1.03
N SER A 26 24.12 -14.85 1.76
CA SER A 26 25.39 -14.86 2.52
C SER A 26 25.34 -15.77 3.75
N SER A 27 24.16 -16.08 4.27
CA SER A 27 24.01 -16.98 5.42
C SER A 27 24.07 -18.47 5.05
N HIS A 28 24.27 -18.82 3.77
CA HIS A 28 24.24 -20.20 3.27
C HIS A 28 22.96 -20.97 3.66
N THR A 29 21.85 -20.26 3.79
CA THR A 29 20.55 -20.84 4.17
C THR A 29 19.97 -21.68 3.02
N PHE A 30 20.39 -21.42 1.78
CA PHE A 30 20.00 -22.18 0.60
C PHE A 30 20.92 -23.38 0.34
N ARG A 31 20.37 -24.44 -0.25
CA ARG A 31 21.15 -25.56 -0.75
C ARG A 31 21.93 -25.14 -2.00
N ASP A 32 23.11 -25.69 -2.22
CA ASP A 32 24.02 -25.35 -3.34
C ASP A 32 23.39 -25.48 -4.75
N ASN A 33 22.21 -26.08 -4.88
CA ASN A 33 21.49 -26.30 -6.14
C ASN A 33 20.17 -25.51 -6.25
N GLU A 34 19.84 -24.63 -5.33
CA GLU A 34 18.67 -23.75 -5.44
C GLU A 34 19.04 -22.50 -6.24
N GLU A 35 18.38 -22.29 -7.39
CA GLU A 35 18.51 -21.04 -8.15
C GLU A 35 17.93 -19.90 -7.31
N VAL A 36 18.80 -18.98 -6.91
CA VAL A 36 18.42 -17.76 -6.20
C VAL A 36 17.74 -16.83 -7.19
N GLN A 37 16.41 -16.74 -7.14
CA GLN A 37 15.67 -15.76 -7.92
C GLN A 37 15.80 -14.36 -7.31
N ASP A 38 15.89 -13.33 -8.15
CA ASP A 38 15.86 -11.94 -7.68
C ASP A 38 14.55 -11.66 -6.93
N ARG A 39 14.65 -10.97 -5.77
CA ARG A 39 13.52 -10.58 -4.92
C ARG A 39 12.69 -11.77 -4.38
N MET A 40 13.36 -12.77 -3.86
CA MET A 40 12.71 -14.00 -3.33
C MET A 40 11.64 -13.75 -2.26
N MET A 41 11.78 -12.70 -1.47
CA MET A 41 10.79 -12.34 -0.45
C MET A 41 9.51 -11.73 -1.07
N ASP A 42 9.57 -11.13 -2.25
CA ASP A 42 8.41 -10.55 -2.93
C ASP A 42 7.62 -11.67 -3.63
N SER A 43 6.88 -12.46 -2.86
CA SER A 43 6.10 -13.60 -3.37
C SER A 43 4.85 -13.18 -4.15
N ASN A 44 4.42 -11.93 -4.03
CA ASN A 44 3.29 -11.37 -4.76
C ASN A 44 3.77 -10.73 -6.08
N PRO A 45 3.21 -11.13 -7.24
CA PRO A 45 3.55 -10.50 -8.53
C PRO A 45 3.43 -8.98 -8.53
N LEU A 46 2.51 -8.41 -7.75
CA LEU A 46 2.33 -6.96 -7.61
C LEU A 46 3.48 -6.28 -6.86
N GLU A 47 4.05 -6.92 -5.84
CA GLU A 47 5.24 -6.42 -5.15
C GLU A 47 6.42 -6.34 -6.13
N HIS A 48 6.55 -7.38 -6.96
CA HIS A 48 7.61 -7.45 -7.97
C HIS A 48 7.49 -6.35 -9.04
N GLU A 49 6.27 -6.14 -9.55
CA GLU A 49 6.00 -5.13 -10.58
C GLU A 49 6.13 -3.70 -10.06
N ARG A 50 5.67 -3.46 -8.84
CA ARG A 50 5.68 -2.13 -8.22
C ARG A 50 7.00 -1.80 -7.51
N GLY A 51 7.84 -2.80 -7.26
CA GLY A 51 9.10 -2.64 -6.52
C GLY A 51 8.95 -2.33 -5.04
N ILE A 52 7.76 -2.54 -4.46
CA ILE A 52 7.44 -2.23 -3.05
C ILE A 52 7.04 -3.48 -2.29
N THR A 53 7.44 -3.59 -1.02
CA THR A 53 6.91 -4.60 -0.10
C THR A 53 5.53 -4.13 0.39
N ILE A 54 4.51 -4.95 0.18
CA ILE A 54 3.11 -4.67 0.55
C ILE A 54 2.79 -5.28 1.92
N LEU A 55 3.17 -6.54 2.12
CA LEU A 55 2.91 -7.28 3.36
C LEU A 55 4.21 -7.54 4.11
N ALA A 56 4.16 -7.40 5.43
CA ALA A 56 5.25 -7.80 6.30
C ALA A 56 5.53 -9.30 6.17
N LYS A 57 6.80 -9.67 6.09
CA LYS A 57 7.24 -11.06 6.00
C LYS A 57 8.29 -11.36 7.05
N THR A 58 8.19 -12.54 7.64
CA THR A 58 9.14 -13.00 8.64
C THR A 58 9.99 -14.12 8.05
N THR A 59 11.30 -14.01 8.18
CA THR A 59 12.26 -15.04 7.84
C THR A 59 13.30 -15.18 8.94
N ALA A 60 14.13 -16.18 8.89
CA ALA A 60 15.28 -16.30 9.78
C ALA A 60 16.48 -16.91 9.06
N VAL A 61 17.64 -16.49 9.50
CA VAL A 61 18.93 -17.01 9.04
C VAL A 61 19.74 -17.51 10.24
N LYS A 62 20.71 -18.36 9.98
CA LYS A 62 21.67 -18.80 10.99
C LYS A 62 23.04 -18.20 10.69
N TRP A 63 23.60 -17.49 11.65
CA TRP A 63 24.96 -16.99 11.59
C TRP A 63 25.76 -17.52 12.78
N ASN A 64 26.76 -18.36 12.50
CA ASN A 64 27.47 -19.12 13.51
C ASN A 64 26.49 -19.88 14.43
N ASP A 65 26.53 -19.64 15.76
CA ASP A 65 25.61 -20.24 16.73
C ASP A 65 24.40 -19.40 17.07
N THR A 66 24.13 -18.33 16.27
CA THR A 66 23.02 -17.39 16.50
C THR A 66 21.97 -17.54 15.42
N LYS A 67 20.71 -17.67 15.83
CA LYS A 67 19.54 -17.51 14.96
C LYS A 67 19.19 -16.03 14.88
N ILE A 68 19.07 -15.48 13.68
CA ILE A 68 18.66 -14.10 13.45
C ILE A 68 17.31 -14.14 12.75
N ASN A 69 16.26 -13.77 13.47
CA ASN A 69 14.93 -13.55 12.90
C ASN A 69 14.91 -12.16 12.25
N ILE A 70 14.46 -12.11 11.01
CA ILE A 70 14.38 -10.89 10.19
C ILE A 70 12.93 -10.67 9.84
N VAL A 71 12.40 -9.52 10.23
CA VAL A 71 11.05 -9.08 9.83
C VAL A 71 11.20 -7.98 8.79
N ASP A 72 10.78 -8.30 7.57
CA ASP A 72 10.75 -7.33 6.47
C ASP A 72 9.51 -6.46 6.61
N THR A 73 9.71 -5.13 6.67
CA THR A 73 8.61 -4.17 6.88
C THR A 73 8.13 -3.57 5.58
N PRO A 74 6.83 -3.28 5.43
CA PRO A 74 6.36 -2.47 4.30
C PRO A 74 7.04 -1.10 4.29
N GLY A 75 7.38 -0.60 3.10
CA GLY A 75 8.04 0.69 2.94
C GLY A 75 7.10 1.87 2.71
N HIS A 76 5.81 1.64 2.47
CA HIS A 76 4.86 2.70 2.13
C HIS A 76 4.07 3.19 3.35
N ALA A 77 3.72 4.47 3.38
CA ALA A 77 2.99 5.11 4.49
C ALA A 77 1.63 4.45 4.80
N ASP A 78 0.93 3.94 3.79
CA ASP A 78 -0.37 3.25 3.95
C ASP A 78 -0.28 2.01 4.87
N PHE A 79 0.92 1.46 5.04
CA PHE A 79 1.20 0.27 5.87
C PHE A 79 1.89 0.62 7.21
N GLY A 80 1.90 1.89 7.62
CA GLY A 80 2.61 2.37 8.82
C GLY A 80 2.24 1.64 10.11
N GLY A 81 0.98 1.26 10.30
CA GLY A 81 0.56 0.51 11.47
C GLY A 81 1.07 -0.94 11.54
N GLU A 82 1.46 -1.54 10.39
CA GLU A 82 2.18 -2.82 10.41
C GLU A 82 3.59 -2.63 10.94
N VAL A 83 4.26 -1.57 10.50
CA VAL A 83 5.61 -1.22 10.97
C VAL A 83 5.60 -1.01 12.49
N GLU A 84 4.63 -0.27 13.04
CA GLU A 84 4.51 -0.06 14.48
C GLU A 84 4.34 -1.38 15.24
N ARG A 85 3.51 -2.30 14.76
CA ARG A 85 3.32 -3.61 15.38
C ARG A 85 4.58 -4.49 15.32
N ILE A 86 5.32 -4.41 14.21
CA ILE A 86 6.59 -5.14 14.04
C ILE A 86 7.62 -4.66 15.07
N MET A 87 7.66 -3.34 15.35
CA MET A 87 8.58 -2.79 16.35
C MET A 87 8.40 -3.42 17.73
N HIS A 88 7.21 -3.88 18.06
CA HIS A 88 6.97 -4.64 19.31
C HIS A 88 7.45 -6.09 19.26
N MET A 89 7.81 -6.63 18.09
CA MET A 89 8.28 -8.02 17.96
C MET A 89 9.80 -8.17 17.98
N VAL A 90 10.53 -7.06 17.82
CA VAL A 90 11.97 -7.07 17.56
C VAL A 90 12.75 -6.33 18.66
N ASP A 91 14.04 -6.65 18.77
CA ASP A 91 14.95 -6.07 19.76
C ASP A 91 15.93 -5.07 19.15
N GLY A 92 16.00 -5.02 17.80
CA GLY A 92 16.80 -4.07 17.04
C GLY A 92 16.27 -3.87 15.63
N CYS A 93 16.80 -2.87 14.92
CA CYS A 93 16.43 -2.64 13.54
C CYS A 93 17.65 -2.26 12.67
N LEU A 94 17.58 -2.63 11.39
CA LEU A 94 18.48 -2.14 10.36
C LEU A 94 17.82 -0.95 9.67
N LEU A 95 18.37 0.23 9.86
CA LEU A 95 17.94 1.46 9.19
C LEU A 95 18.70 1.58 7.86
N LEU A 96 18.04 1.22 6.77
CA LEU A 96 18.63 1.24 5.44
C LEU A 96 18.46 2.60 4.77
N VAL A 97 19.57 3.19 4.36
CA VAL A 97 19.62 4.51 3.71
C VAL A 97 20.42 4.40 2.42
N ASP A 98 19.91 4.99 1.35
CA ASP A 98 20.64 5.10 0.07
C ASP A 98 21.76 6.13 0.19
N ALA A 99 22.98 5.77 -0.23
CA ALA A 99 24.17 6.63 -0.17
C ALA A 99 24.08 7.90 -1.05
N TYR A 100 23.15 7.93 -2.00
CA TYR A 100 22.92 9.11 -2.88
C TYR A 100 21.72 9.95 -2.41
N GLU A 101 20.61 9.29 -2.08
CA GLU A 101 19.36 9.97 -1.73
C GLU A 101 19.32 10.47 -0.29
N GLY A 102 20.10 9.84 0.61
CA GLY A 102 20.15 10.20 2.02
C GLY A 102 18.89 9.85 2.80
N THR A 103 18.57 10.63 3.84
CA THR A 103 17.39 10.43 4.68
C THR A 103 16.12 10.94 4.00
N MET A 104 15.08 10.10 4.02
CA MET A 104 13.78 10.38 3.43
C MET A 104 12.68 10.48 4.52
N PRO A 105 11.52 11.11 4.25
CA PRO A 105 10.47 11.31 5.25
C PRO A 105 9.96 10.02 5.91
N GLN A 106 9.88 8.92 5.16
CA GLN A 106 9.50 7.63 5.73
C GLN A 106 10.57 7.11 6.71
N THR A 107 11.86 7.35 6.43
CA THR A 107 12.96 7.07 7.34
C THR A 107 12.73 7.74 8.69
N ARG A 108 12.29 9.02 8.67
CA ARG A 108 11.95 9.80 9.87
C ARG A 108 10.82 9.16 10.69
N PHE A 109 9.74 8.78 10.02
CA PHE A 109 8.58 8.17 10.69
C PHE A 109 8.95 6.86 11.37
N VAL A 110 9.64 5.98 10.63
CA VAL A 110 9.98 4.65 11.15
C VAL A 110 11.04 4.74 12.24
N LEU A 111 12.03 5.61 12.07
CA LEU A 111 13.05 5.85 13.10
C LEU A 111 12.42 6.42 14.38
N LYS A 112 11.49 7.37 14.29
CA LYS A 112 10.74 7.89 15.44
C LYS A 112 10.05 6.75 16.22
N ASN A 113 9.38 5.84 15.50
CA ASN A 113 8.71 4.69 16.11
C ASN A 113 9.73 3.73 16.76
N ALA A 114 10.87 3.49 16.12
CA ALA A 114 11.93 2.66 16.69
C ALA A 114 12.48 3.26 18.00
N LEU A 115 12.77 4.56 18.02
CA LEU A 115 13.26 5.27 19.19
C LEU A 115 12.24 5.27 20.36
N GLN A 116 10.96 5.48 20.06
CA GLN A 116 9.89 5.44 21.06
C GLN A 116 9.71 4.05 21.70
N ASN A 117 10.02 3.00 20.96
CA ASN A 117 9.98 1.61 21.44
C ASN A 117 11.34 1.11 21.98
N HIS A 118 12.31 2.00 22.18
CA HIS A 118 13.66 1.69 22.69
C HIS A 118 14.41 0.63 21.85
N ILE A 119 14.11 0.55 20.57
CA ILE A 119 14.77 -0.38 19.64
C ILE A 119 16.11 0.19 19.23
N ARG A 120 17.17 -0.65 19.27
CA ARG A 120 18.52 -0.24 18.87
C ARG A 120 18.68 -0.27 17.35
N PRO A 121 18.94 0.86 16.68
CA PRO A 121 19.19 0.89 15.25
C PRO A 121 20.66 0.57 14.93
N ILE A 122 20.87 -0.14 13.82
CA ILE A 122 22.13 -0.23 13.08
C ILE A 122 21.87 0.48 11.75
N VAL A 123 22.69 1.46 11.42
CA VAL A 123 22.58 2.20 10.16
C VAL A 123 23.30 1.43 9.06
N VAL A 124 22.58 1.21 7.95
CA VAL A 124 23.12 0.49 6.79
C VAL A 124 23.05 1.43 5.59
N ILE A 125 24.20 1.93 5.14
CA ILE A 125 24.31 2.78 3.97
C ILE A 125 24.46 1.89 2.73
N ASN A 126 23.43 1.88 1.89
CA ASN A 126 23.35 1.00 0.71
C ASN A 126 23.67 1.74 -0.58
N LYS A 127 23.95 0.98 -1.62
CA LYS A 127 24.26 1.44 -2.99
C LYS A 127 25.52 2.32 -3.05
N VAL A 128 26.51 1.99 -2.22
CA VAL A 128 27.81 2.68 -2.20
C VAL A 128 28.60 2.55 -3.51
N ASP A 129 28.19 1.63 -4.37
CA ASP A 129 28.74 1.38 -5.71
C ASP A 129 28.27 2.38 -6.77
N ARG A 130 27.25 3.21 -6.48
CA ARG A 130 26.76 4.23 -7.42
C ARG A 130 27.79 5.34 -7.66
N PRO A 131 27.93 5.85 -8.91
CA PRO A 131 28.95 6.86 -9.25
C PRO A 131 28.84 8.17 -8.47
N ASN A 132 27.65 8.53 -7.98
CA ASN A 132 27.37 9.78 -7.25
C ASN A 132 27.04 9.51 -5.78
N ALA A 133 27.38 8.34 -5.26
CA ALA A 133 27.15 8.01 -3.85
C ALA A 133 28.08 8.86 -2.96
N ASP A 134 27.51 9.40 -1.89
CA ASP A 134 28.25 10.09 -0.82
C ASP A 134 27.88 9.45 0.53
N PRO A 135 28.54 8.32 0.88
CA PRO A 135 28.21 7.59 2.10
C PRO A 135 28.41 8.41 3.38
N GLN A 136 29.40 9.32 3.42
CA GLN A 136 29.65 10.15 4.59
C GLN A 136 28.54 11.17 4.80
N LYS A 137 28.13 11.86 3.74
CA LYS A 137 26.99 12.78 3.78
C LYS A 137 25.71 12.08 4.26
N ALA A 138 25.45 10.86 3.78
CA ALA A 138 24.28 10.10 4.21
C ALA A 138 24.32 9.76 5.72
N VAL A 139 25.49 9.47 6.28
CA VAL A 139 25.66 9.25 7.73
C VAL A 139 25.42 10.54 8.50
N ASP A 140 25.95 11.68 8.02
CA ASP A 140 25.76 12.98 8.67
C ASP A 140 24.27 13.38 8.69
N GLU A 141 23.54 13.17 7.58
CA GLU A 141 22.07 13.38 7.52
C GLU A 141 21.30 12.46 8.48
N VAL A 142 21.73 11.21 8.65
CA VAL A 142 21.14 10.29 9.63
C VAL A 142 21.39 10.82 11.05
N LEU A 143 22.59 11.28 11.37
CA LEU A 143 22.92 11.85 12.67
C LEU A 143 22.06 13.08 12.98
N ASP A 144 21.92 14.00 12.01
CA ASP A 144 21.05 15.16 12.13
C ASP A 144 19.59 14.74 12.41
N LEU A 145 19.13 13.70 11.74
CA LEU A 145 17.79 13.16 11.96
C LEU A 145 17.61 12.56 13.38
N PHE A 146 18.62 11.88 13.91
CA PHE A 146 18.59 11.37 15.30
C PHE A 146 18.51 12.53 16.30
N ILE A 147 19.32 13.57 16.12
CA ILE A 147 19.31 14.77 16.97
C ILE A 147 17.95 15.48 16.90
N GLU A 148 17.40 15.64 15.69
CA GLU A 148 16.08 16.29 15.49
C GLU A 148 14.94 15.51 16.16
N LEU A 149 15.02 14.17 16.14
CA LEU A 149 14.04 13.31 16.82
C LEU A 149 14.24 13.20 18.32
N GLY A 150 15.26 13.84 18.87
CA GLY A 150 15.56 13.83 20.31
C GLY A 150 16.05 12.47 20.81
N ALA A 151 16.82 11.77 19.99
CA ALA A 151 17.42 10.50 20.40
C ALA A 151 18.33 10.68 21.63
N PRO A 152 18.36 9.72 22.57
CA PRO A 152 19.28 9.74 23.69
C PRO A 152 20.74 9.70 23.22
N ASP A 153 21.65 10.29 24.01
CA ASP A 153 23.07 10.42 23.66
C ASP A 153 23.76 9.06 23.38
N ASP A 154 23.31 7.99 24.02
CA ASP A 154 23.82 6.62 23.82
C ASP A 154 23.42 6.01 22.48
N LEU A 155 22.45 6.58 21.78
CA LEU A 155 22.02 6.18 20.46
C LEU A 155 22.61 7.07 19.34
N LEU A 156 23.28 8.17 19.67
CA LEU A 156 23.95 9.01 18.68
C LEU A 156 25.26 8.39 18.15
N ASP A 157 25.88 7.50 18.93
CA ASP A 157 27.04 6.68 18.50
C ASP A 157 26.53 5.34 17.91
N PHE A 158 25.74 5.41 16.85
CA PHE A 158 25.16 4.24 16.21
C PHE A 158 26.19 3.49 15.34
N PRO A 159 26.15 2.15 15.31
CA PRO A 159 27.00 1.38 14.40
C PRO A 159 26.56 1.57 12.94
N VAL A 160 27.56 1.71 12.05
CA VAL A 160 27.34 1.91 10.61
C VAL A 160 27.96 0.75 9.82
N CYS A 161 27.25 0.27 8.81
CA CYS A 161 27.74 -0.67 7.80
C CYS A 161 27.47 -0.12 6.40
N TYR A 162 28.47 -0.18 5.54
CA TYR A 162 28.39 0.25 4.15
C TYR A 162 28.23 -0.96 3.25
N VAL A 163 27.16 -0.99 2.43
CA VAL A 163 26.85 -2.18 1.63
C VAL A 163 26.52 -1.82 0.17
N SER A 164 26.81 -2.76 -0.72
CA SER A 164 26.16 -2.86 -2.02
C SER A 164 25.33 -4.15 -2.04
N ALA A 165 24.06 -4.02 -1.71
CA ALA A 165 23.17 -5.17 -1.67
C ALA A 165 23.06 -5.87 -3.03
N LEU A 166 23.10 -5.11 -4.13
CA LEU A 166 23.07 -5.64 -5.49
C LEU A 166 24.30 -6.53 -5.79
N ASN A 167 25.49 -6.08 -5.36
CA ASN A 167 26.74 -6.79 -5.60
C ASN A 167 27.07 -7.79 -4.49
N ASN A 168 26.21 -7.91 -3.46
CA ASN A 168 26.42 -8.73 -2.28
C ASN A 168 27.79 -8.48 -1.62
N THR A 169 28.07 -7.20 -1.29
CA THR A 169 29.33 -6.79 -0.65
C THR A 169 29.06 -5.89 0.55
N SER A 170 29.94 -5.95 1.55
CA SER A 170 29.84 -5.15 2.77
C SER A 170 31.20 -4.71 3.32
N SER A 171 31.23 -3.57 4.03
CA SER A 171 32.41 -3.03 4.71
C SER A 171 32.01 -2.17 5.90
N LEU A 172 32.92 -1.98 6.85
CA LEU A 172 32.81 -0.99 7.93
C LEU A 172 33.45 0.35 7.57
N ASP A 173 34.05 0.45 6.40
CA ASP A 173 34.74 1.65 5.89
C ASP A 173 33.91 2.23 4.71
N PRO A 174 33.70 3.56 4.64
CA PRO A 174 32.93 4.21 3.59
C PRO A 174 33.57 4.11 2.20
N ASP A 175 34.88 3.80 2.07
CA ASP A 175 35.54 3.70 0.76
C ASP A 175 34.99 2.46 -0.01
N PRO A 176 34.39 2.64 -1.19
CA PRO A 176 33.91 1.53 -2.00
C PRO A 176 34.95 0.46 -2.33
N LYS A 177 36.24 0.81 -2.28
CA LYS A 177 37.35 -0.14 -2.54
C LYS A 177 37.57 -1.14 -1.39
N THR A 178 37.05 -0.86 -0.22
CA THR A 178 37.17 -1.73 0.97
C THR A 178 36.09 -2.80 1.04
N GLN A 179 35.12 -2.76 0.13
CA GLN A 179 34.00 -3.69 0.05
C GLN A 179 34.50 -5.14 -0.09
N LYS A 180 34.00 -6.02 0.76
CA LYS A 180 34.31 -7.46 0.75
C LYS A 180 33.07 -8.24 0.31
N PRO A 181 33.24 -9.36 -0.40
CA PRO A 181 32.13 -10.25 -0.75
C PRO A 181 31.42 -10.78 0.51
N GLY A 182 30.08 -10.86 0.47
CA GLY A 182 29.23 -11.32 1.55
C GLY A 182 28.79 -10.21 2.51
N MET A 183 27.89 -10.56 3.43
CA MET A 183 27.33 -9.69 4.45
C MET A 183 27.88 -9.94 5.85
N ASP A 184 29.06 -10.55 5.94
CA ASP A 184 29.67 -11.01 7.20
C ASP A 184 29.83 -9.85 8.20
N CYS A 185 30.30 -8.67 7.73
CA CYS A 185 30.43 -7.49 8.59
C CYS A 185 29.08 -7.07 9.20
N LEU A 186 27.99 -7.15 8.43
CA LEU A 186 26.68 -6.76 8.91
C LEU A 186 26.14 -7.78 9.92
N PHE A 187 26.33 -9.08 9.69
CA PHE A 187 25.97 -10.12 10.65
C PHE A 187 26.71 -9.97 11.97
N ASP A 188 28.02 -9.71 11.92
CA ASP A 188 28.84 -9.51 13.12
C ASP A 188 28.37 -8.26 13.90
N LEU A 189 28.01 -7.16 13.21
CA LEU A 189 27.43 -5.99 13.84
C LEU A 189 26.08 -6.29 14.51
N ILE A 190 25.21 -7.06 13.86
CA ILE A 190 23.91 -7.48 14.43
C ILE A 190 24.14 -8.26 15.72
N VAL A 191 24.98 -9.28 15.69
CA VAL A 191 25.23 -10.14 16.86
C VAL A 191 25.87 -9.36 18.00
N LYS A 192 26.75 -8.39 17.70
CA LYS A 192 27.47 -7.58 18.69
C LYS A 192 26.59 -6.49 19.34
N ASN A 193 25.77 -5.79 18.56
CA ASN A 193 25.11 -4.57 19.01
C ASN A 193 23.63 -4.77 19.38
N ILE A 194 22.93 -5.73 18.78
CA ILE A 194 21.54 -6.00 19.12
C ILE A 194 21.48 -6.98 20.29
N PRO A 195 20.76 -6.66 21.37
CA PRO A 195 20.64 -7.56 22.52
C PRO A 195 19.88 -8.84 22.15
N ALA A 196 20.13 -9.90 22.91
CA ALA A 196 19.26 -11.07 22.85
C ALA A 196 17.89 -10.74 23.45
N PRO A 197 16.80 -11.39 22.97
CA PRO A 197 15.48 -11.20 23.54
C PRO A 197 15.48 -11.40 25.05
N GLN A 198 14.91 -10.44 25.79
CA GLN A 198 14.77 -10.55 27.25
C GLN A 198 13.52 -11.39 27.55
N CYS A 199 13.71 -12.63 27.89
CA CYS A 199 12.62 -13.54 28.23
C CYS A 199 13.05 -14.53 29.32
N ASP A 200 12.07 -15.04 30.08
CA ASP A 200 12.29 -16.05 31.15
C ASP A 200 11.58 -17.35 30.75
N PRO A 201 12.34 -18.42 30.43
CA PRO A 201 11.77 -19.71 30.03
C PRO A 201 11.11 -20.47 31.19
N SER A 202 11.36 -20.09 32.46
CA SER A 202 10.83 -20.76 33.64
C SER A 202 9.42 -20.29 34.03
N LEU A 203 8.96 -19.14 33.50
CA LEU A 203 7.65 -18.58 33.76
C LEU A 203 6.56 -19.21 32.88
N PRO A 204 5.27 -19.15 33.29
CA PRO A 204 4.16 -19.55 32.44
C PRO A 204 4.14 -18.80 31.13
N PHE A 205 3.74 -19.50 30.04
CA PHE A 205 3.73 -18.98 28.68
C PHE A 205 2.97 -17.65 28.52
N GLN A 206 3.55 -16.74 27.77
CA GLN A 206 2.91 -15.49 27.32
C GLN A 206 3.44 -15.06 25.96
N TRP A 207 2.51 -14.73 25.07
CA TRP A 207 2.78 -14.34 23.71
C TRP A 207 1.70 -13.36 23.23
N GLN A 208 2.02 -12.47 22.28
CA GLN A 208 1.06 -11.53 21.73
C GLN A 208 1.06 -11.60 20.21
N SER A 209 -0.14 -11.62 19.62
CA SER A 209 -0.34 -11.57 18.18
C SER A 209 -0.08 -10.16 17.64
N ALA A 210 0.98 -10.00 16.85
CA ALA A 210 1.31 -8.73 16.20
C ALA A 210 0.91 -8.70 14.73
N LEU A 211 1.05 -9.83 14.04
CA LEU A 211 0.66 -10.00 12.64
C LEU A 211 -0.29 -11.19 12.52
N LEU A 212 -1.10 -11.18 11.47
CA LEU A 212 -1.97 -12.30 11.12
C LEU A 212 -1.58 -12.84 9.76
N ASP A 213 -1.74 -14.15 9.63
CA ASP A 213 -1.69 -14.88 8.38
C ASP A 213 -2.88 -15.83 8.33
N TYR A 214 -3.20 -16.33 7.16
CA TYR A 214 -4.36 -17.20 6.96
C TYR A 214 -3.99 -18.40 6.09
N ASN A 215 -4.50 -19.56 6.47
CA ASN A 215 -4.38 -20.78 5.70
C ASN A 215 -5.73 -21.50 5.70
N ASP A 216 -6.18 -21.96 4.52
CA ASP A 216 -7.50 -22.57 4.33
C ASP A 216 -7.74 -23.82 5.18
N PHE A 217 -6.67 -24.51 5.62
CA PHE A 217 -6.77 -25.74 6.42
C PHE A 217 -6.78 -25.52 7.93
N VAL A 218 -6.08 -24.50 8.43
CA VAL A 218 -5.93 -24.25 9.87
C VAL A 218 -6.58 -22.93 10.31
N GLY A 219 -7.10 -22.15 9.36
CA GLY A 219 -7.68 -20.84 9.62
C GLY A 219 -6.60 -19.78 9.89
N ARG A 220 -6.91 -18.86 10.81
CA ARG A 220 -5.98 -17.80 11.20
C ARG A 220 -4.75 -18.32 11.93
N ILE A 221 -3.63 -17.73 11.61
CA ILE A 221 -2.34 -17.95 12.26
C ILE A 221 -1.88 -16.59 12.80
N GLY A 222 -1.80 -16.46 14.11
CA GLY A 222 -1.19 -15.28 14.72
C GLY A 222 0.33 -15.42 14.69
N ILE A 223 1.04 -14.33 14.39
CA ILE A 223 2.51 -14.27 14.39
C ILE A 223 2.95 -13.24 15.43
N GLY A 224 3.89 -13.63 16.29
CA GLY A 224 4.38 -12.79 17.36
C GLY A 224 5.60 -13.38 18.05
N THR A 225 6.11 -12.67 19.07
CA THR A 225 7.29 -13.06 19.84
C THR A 225 6.87 -13.63 21.19
N ILE A 226 7.47 -14.75 21.60
CA ILE A 226 7.27 -15.33 22.92
C ILE A 226 7.97 -14.46 23.96
N ARG A 227 7.22 -13.92 24.92
CA ARG A 227 7.75 -13.05 25.96
C ARG A 227 8.23 -13.79 27.18
N ARG A 228 7.63 -14.95 27.47
CA ARG A 228 8.04 -15.86 28.56
C ARG A 228 7.54 -17.28 28.30
N GLY A 229 8.19 -18.24 28.92
CA GLY A 229 7.82 -19.64 28.86
C GLY A 229 8.14 -20.30 27.52
N HIS A 230 7.47 -21.39 27.26
CA HIS A 230 7.56 -22.19 26.04
C HIS A 230 6.18 -22.75 25.71
N VAL A 231 5.98 -23.21 24.48
CA VAL A 231 4.70 -23.76 24.02
C VAL A 231 4.90 -25.00 23.17
N HIS A 232 3.99 -25.98 23.36
CA HIS A 232 3.96 -27.22 22.58
C HIS A 232 2.66 -27.33 21.79
N VAL A 233 2.73 -28.06 20.70
CA VAL A 233 1.51 -28.47 19.98
C VAL A 233 0.65 -29.33 20.91
N GLY A 234 -0.63 -28.97 21.02
CA GLY A 234 -1.58 -29.66 21.91
C GLY A 234 -1.78 -29.00 23.27
N ASP A 235 -1.01 -27.99 23.64
CA ASP A 235 -1.22 -27.22 24.85
C ASP A 235 -2.55 -26.49 24.84
N THR A 236 -3.15 -26.36 26.02
CA THR A 236 -4.37 -25.56 26.19
C THR A 236 -3.96 -24.19 26.70
N LEU A 237 -4.25 -23.14 25.93
CA LEU A 237 -3.91 -21.76 26.22
C LEU A 237 -5.18 -20.91 26.34
N THR A 238 -5.03 -19.75 26.96
CA THR A 238 -6.09 -18.74 27.10
C THR A 238 -5.79 -17.54 26.24
N ASP A 239 -6.70 -17.23 25.32
CA ASP A 239 -6.75 -15.97 24.60
C ASP A 239 -7.40 -14.90 25.48
N LEU A 240 -6.69 -13.80 25.69
CA LEU A 240 -7.16 -12.61 26.39
C LEU A 240 -7.24 -11.45 25.41
N ARG A 241 -8.47 -11.03 25.08
CA ARG A 241 -8.77 -9.95 24.14
C ARG A 241 -8.78 -8.59 24.81
N LYS A 242 -8.72 -7.52 24.00
CA LYS A 242 -8.76 -6.12 24.46
C LYS A 242 -9.97 -5.78 25.33
N ASP A 243 -11.11 -6.40 25.07
CA ASP A 243 -12.37 -6.21 25.82
C ASP A 243 -12.41 -6.99 27.14
N GLY A 244 -11.34 -7.72 27.47
CA GLY A 244 -11.25 -8.58 28.65
C GLY A 244 -11.85 -9.96 28.47
N THR A 245 -12.40 -10.29 27.31
CA THR A 245 -12.93 -11.63 26.99
C THR A 245 -11.82 -12.67 27.03
N LYS A 246 -12.09 -13.81 27.66
CA LYS A 246 -11.17 -14.94 27.78
C LYS A 246 -11.74 -16.15 27.06
N THR A 247 -10.95 -16.74 26.18
CA THR A 247 -11.32 -17.95 25.44
C THR A 247 -10.21 -18.98 25.54
N ASN A 248 -10.53 -20.18 26.02
CA ASN A 248 -9.56 -21.27 26.05
C ASN A 248 -9.59 -21.99 24.70
N PHE A 249 -8.42 -22.29 24.17
CA PHE A 249 -8.26 -23.03 22.94
C PHE A 249 -7.07 -24.00 23.03
N LYS A 250 -7.02 -24.95 22.10
CA LYS A 250 -5.93 -25.91 21.99
C LYS A 250 -5.04 -25.52 20.80
N VAL A 251 -3.74 -25.47 21.03
CA VAL A 251 -2.75 -25.22 19.97
C VAL A 251 -2.79 -26.38 18.97
N MET A 252 -3.21 -26.07 17.72
CA MET A 252 -3.29 -27.07 16.65
C MET A 252 -1.95 -27.25 15.95
N LYS A 253 -1.30 -26.13 15.62
CA LYS A 253 0.01 -26.12 14.95
C LYS A 253 0.85 -24.95 15.43
N LEU A 254 2.17 -25.16 15.43
CA LEU A 254 3.18 -24.16 15.66
C LEU A 254 4.08 -24.02 14.44
N TYR A 255 4.45 -22.80 14.13
CA TYR A 255 5.32 -22.50 13.01
C TYR A 255 6.52 -21.68 13.46
N THR A 256 7.69 -21.99 12.93
CA THR A 256 8.89 -21.15 12.97
C THR A 256 9.33 -20.81 11.56
N PHE A 257 10.10 -19.77 11.43
CA PHE A 257 10.55 -19.27 10.14
C PHE A 257 12.03 -19.62 9.95
N TYR A 258 12.39 -20.06 8.74
CA TYR A 258 13.78 -20.29 8.36
C TYR A 258 13.89 -20.23 6.82
N GLY A 259 14.75 -19.35 6.32
CA GLY A 259 14.79 -19.05 4.88
C GLY A 259 13.41 -18.58 4.40
N MET A 260 12.96 -19.12 3.27
CA MET A 260 11.64 -18.77 2.68
C MET A 260 10.48 -19.62 3.21
N SER A 261 10.74 -20.55 4.12
CA SER A 261 9.76 -21.55 4.53
C SER A 261 9.21 -21.30 5.93
N LYS A 262 7.90 -21.53 6.08
CA LYS A 262 7.25 -21.77 7.37
C LYS A 262 7.42 -23.25 7.72
N ASN A 263 8.13 -23.52 8.80
CA ASN A 263 8.36 -24.89 9.25
C ASN A 263 7.42 -25.22 10.40
N GLU A 264 6.66 -26.30 10.28
CA GLU A 264 5.90 -26.86 11.40
C GLU A 264 6.87 -27.43 12.42
N VAL A 265 6.66 -27.08 13.69
CA VAL A 265 7.44 -27.56 14.82
C VAL A 265 6.55 -28.01 15.96
N ASN A 266 7.07 -28.86 16.84
CA ASN A 266 6.30 -29.35 17.98
C ASN A 266 6.42 -28.45 19.22
N GLU A 267 7.47 -27.65 19.30
CA GLU A 267 7.79 -26.79 20.43
C GLU A 267 8.49 -25.53 19.97
N VAL A 268 8.24 -24.42 20.67
CA VAL A 268 8.94 -23.14 20.48
C VAL A 268 9.33 -22.58 21.85
N GLU A 269 10.59 -22.12 21.96
CA GLU A 269 11.16 -21.53 23.16
C GLU A 269 10.94 -20.01 23.23
N CYS A 270 11.07 -19.46 24.44
CA CYS A 270 10.94 -18.01 24.66
C CYS A 270 11.98 -17.20 23.86
N GLY A 271 11.55 -15.99 23.44
CA GLY A 271 12.32 -15.07 22.63
C GLY A 271 12.22 -15.30 21.13
N ASP A 272 11.69 -16.44 20.66
CA ASP A 272 11.52 -16.70 19.24
C ASP A 272 10.27 -16.04 18.66
N ILE A 273 10.33 -15.72 17.37
CA ILE A 273 9.17 -15.30 16.59
C ILE A 273 8.50 -16.56 16.04
N CYS A 274 7.26 -16.77 16.40
CA CYS A 274 6.52 -17.96 15.98
C CYS A 274 5.10 -17.65 15.52
N GLY A 275 4.55 -18.58 14.73
CA GLY A 275 3.15 -18.61 14.34
C GLY A 275 2.37 -19.63 15.17
N ILE A 276 1.21 -19.23 15.70
CA ILE A 276 0.30 -20.09 16.47
C ILE A 276 -1.03 -20.21 15.75
N ALA A 277 -1.48 -21.44 15.52
CA ALA A 277 -2.79 -21.75 14.95
C ALA A 277 -3.62 -22.61 15.91
N GLY A 278 -4.94 -22.41 15.91
CA GLY A 278 -5.88 -23.16 16.75
C GLY A 278 -7.08 -22.33 17.22
N LEU A 279 -7.04 -21.01 17.05
CA LEU A 279 -8.13 -20.10 17.36
C LEU A 279 -8.59 -19.40 16.08
N PRO A 280 -9.80 -19.72 15.55
CA PRO A 280 -10.26 -19.22 14.24
C PRO A 280 -10.43 -17.70 14.17
N ASP A 281 -10.77 -17.06 15.29
CA ASP A 281 -11.05 -15.62 15.39
C ASP A 281 -9.98 -14.84 16.17
N MET A 282 -8.74 -15.37 16.22
CA MET A 282 -7.58 -14.68 16.80
C MET A 282 -7.43 -13.28 16.20
N GLY A 283 -7.31 -12.29 17.06
CA GLY A 283 -7.13 -10.89 16.69
C GLY A 283 -5.69 -10.41 16.80
N VAL A 284 -5.40 -9.26 16.18
CA VAL A 284 -4.16 -8.53 16.47
C VAL A 284 -4.24 -7.92 17.86
N SER A 285 -3.13 -7.95 18.58
CA SER A 285 -3.02 -7.49 19.97
C SER A 285 -3.61 -8.45 21.01
N ASP A 286 -4.23 -9.56 20.62
CA ASP A 286 -4.65 -10.58 21.57
C ASP A 286 -3.43 -11.14 22.29
N THR A 287 -3.55 -11.33 23.60
CA THR A 287 -2.50 -11.92 24.42
C THR A 287 -2.85 -13.37 24.72
N ILE A 288 -1.98 -14.28 24.31
CA ILE A 288 -2.12 -15.70 24.58
C ILE A 288 -1.27 -16.07 25.79
N CYS A 289 -1.90 -16.65 26.80
CA CYS A 289 -1.27 -16.99 28.07
C CYS A 289 -1.51 -18.46 28.45
N ASP A 290 -0.64 -18.96 29.31
CA ASP A 290 -0.93 -20.17 30.08
C ASP A 290 -2.13 -19.89 31.02
N PRO A 291 -3.10 -20.80 31.15
CA PRO A 291 -4.27 -20.60 32.00
C PRO A 291 -3.94 -20.34 33.48
N SER A 292 -2.76 -20.75 33.95
CA SER A 292 -2.32 -20.54 35.34
C SER A 292 -1.95 -19.09 35.64
N LEU A 293 -1.57 -18.28 34.61
CA LEU A 293 -1.18 -16.89 34.76
C LEU A 293 -1.61 -16.07 33.55
N VAL A 294 -2.83 -15.54 33.59
CA VAL A 294 -3.44 -14.78 32.49
C VAL A 294 -3.25 -13.28 32.75
N GLU A 295 -2.29 -12.70 32.06
CA GLU A 295 -1.93 -11.28 32.13
C GLU A 295 -1.89 -10.66 30.72
N ALA A 296 -2.59 -9.53 30.53
CA ALA A 296 -2.56 -8.81 29.26
C ALA A 296 -1.21 -8.11 29.03
N LEU A 297 -0.70 -8.19 27.83
CA LEU A 297 0.36 -7.29 27.35
C LEU A 297 -0.25 -5.95 26.92
N PRO A 298 0.53 -4.87 26.88
CA PRO A 298 0.06 -3.59 26.37
C PRO A 298 -0.57 -3.74 24.98
N PRO A 299 -1.74 -3.13 24.71
CA PRO A 299 -2.41 -3.29 23.44
C PRO A 299 -1.62 -2.63 22.33
N LEU A 300 -1.45 -3.35 21.22
CA LEU A 300 -0.87 -2.82 20.01
C LEU A 300 -1.88 -1.88 19.33
N ARG A 301 -1.38 -0.81 18.74
CA ARG A 301 -2.21 0.08 17.94
C ARG A 301 -2.56 -0.58 16.61
N VAL A 302 -3.81 -0.45 16.23
CA VAL A 302 -4.30 -0.77 14.90
C VAL A 302 -4.88 0.53 14.35
N ASP A 303 -4.23 1.08 13.33
CA ASP A 303 -4.73 2.30 12.71
C ASP A 303 -6.10 2.07 12.10
N GLU A 304 -6.98 3.03 12.31
CA GLU A 304 -8.29 3.00 11.69
C GLU A 304 -8.20 3.36 10.21
N PRO A 305 -9.04 2.76 9.36
CA PRO A 305 -9.09 3.12 7.96
C PRO A 305 -9.49 4.61 7.77
N THR A 306 -8.86 5.27 6.81
CA THR A 306 -9.12 6.69 6.48
C THR A 306 -9.91 6.86 5.19
N LEU A 307 -9.86 5.86 4.31
CA LEU A 307 -10.57 5.85 3.02
C LEU A 307 -11.55 4.68 2.93
N GLN A 308 -12.59 4.88 2.16
CA GLN A 308 -13.58 3.85 1.84
C GLN A 308 -14.02 3.93 0.39
N MET A 309 -14.42 2.79 -0.18
CA MET A 309 -14.98 2.67 -1.52
C MET A 309 -16.17 1.70 -1.50
N GLU A 310 -17.10 1.91 -2.42
CA GLU A 310 -18.12 0.89 -2.70
C GLU A 310 -17.54 -0.16 -3.66
N PHE A 311 -17.62 -1.42 -3.28
CA PHE A 311 -17.37 -2.58 -4.14
C PHE A 311 -18.70 -3.22 -4.48
N GLY A 312 -18.89 -3.63 -5.72
CA GLY A 312 -20.11 -4.29 -6.17
C GLY A 312 -19.84 -5.34 -7.23
N THR A 313 -20.84 -6.18 -7.47
CA THR A 313 -20.82 -7.07 -8.63
C THR A 313 -20.90 -6.23 -9.90
N ASN A 314 -20.18 -6.64 -10.95
CA ASN A 314 -20.28 -5.96 -12.25
C ASN A 314 -21.73 -5.98 -12.75
N THR A 315 -22.33 -4.80 -12.92
CA THR A 315 -23.71 -4.62 -13.43
C THR A 315 -23.73 -4.09 -14.86
N SER A 316 -22.57 -4.08 -15.55
CA SER A 316 -22.50 -3.66 -16.95
C SER A 316 -23.15 -4.67 -17.88
N PRO A 317 -23.54 -4.27 -19.11
CA PRO A 317 -24.04 -5.19 -20.13
C PRO A 317 -23.04 -6.28 -20.55
N LEU A 318 -21.74 -6.07 -20.26
CA LEU A 318 -20.65 -7.00 -20.60
C LEU A 318 -20.31 -7.98 -19.47
N ARG A 319 -21.08 -8.00 -18.39
CA ARG A 319 -20.88 -8.91 -17.24
C ARG A 319 -20.73 -10.38 -17.68
N GLY A 320 -19.70 -11.04 -17.17
CA GLY A 320 -19.45 -12.46 -17.38
C GLY A 320 -18.83 -12.81 -18.73
N GLN A 321 -18.49 -11.82 -19.56
CA GLN A 321 -17.83 -12.07 -20.84
C GLN A 321 -16.32 -12.30 -20.70
N ASP A 322 -15.71 -11.74 -19.65
CA ASP A 322 -14.26 -11.78 -19.45
C ASP A 322 -13.85 -12.59 -18.20
N GLY A 323 -14.49 -12.36 -17.06
CA GLY A 323 -14.21 -13.06 -15.81
C GLY A 323 -15.21 -14.18 -15.51
N LYS A 324 -14.77 -15.14 -14.68
CA LYS A 324 -15.62 -16.27 -14.23
C LYS A 324 -16.25 -16.03 -12.85
N LYS A 325 -15.65 -15.17 -12.04
CA LYS A 325 -16.07 -14.90 -10.65
C LYS A 325 -16.90 -13.61 -10.60
N VAL A 326 -18.21 -13.75 -10.87
CA VAL A 326 -19.12 -12.61 -11.12
C VAL A 326 -20.28 -12.49 -10.12
N THR A 327 -20.37 -13.41 -9.12
CA THR A 327 -21.50 -13.46 -8.19
C THR A 327 -21.22 -12.75 -6.88
N ALA A 328 -22.28 -12.18 -6.28
CA ALA A 328 -22.20 -11.47 -5.00
C ALA A 328 -21.60 -12.35 -3.88
N ARG A 329 -21.98 -13.62 -3.83
CA ARG A 329 -21.48 -14.56 -2.82
C ARG A 329 -19.97 -14.76 -2.92
N VAL A 330 -19.47 -15.00 -4.12
CA VAL A 330 -18.03 -15.24 -4.35
C VAL A 330 -17.21 -13.98 -4.07
N LEU A 331 -17.76 -12.80 -4.35
CA LEU A 331 -17.13 -11.52 -4.01
C LEU A 331 -17.09 -11.30 -2.49
N GLU A 332 -18.20 -11.59 -1.78
CA GLU A 332 -18.29 -11.45 -0.33
C GLU A 332 -17.33 -12.41 0.41
N GLU A 333 -17.29 -13.68 -0.02
CA GLU A 333 -16.36 -14.68 0.51
C GLU A 333 -14.90 -14.21 0.37
N ARG A 334 -14.53 -13.67 -0.79
CA ARG A 334 -13.16 -13.14 -1.04
C ARG A 334 -12.83 -11.92 -0.20
N LEU A 335 -13.75 -10.97 -0.05
CA LEU A 335 -13.57 -9.81 0.83
C LEU A 335 -13.44 -10.24 2.30
N TYR A 336 -14.21 -11.24 2.71
CA TYR A 336 -14.10 -11.82 4.06
C TYR A 336 -12.72 -12.45 4.28
N GLU A 337 -12.22 -13.26 3.34
CA GLU A 337 -10.89 -13.87 3.42
C GLU A 337 -9.79 -12.81 3.55
N GLU A 338 -9.90 -11.70 2.82
CA GLU A 338 -8.91 -10.62 2.92
C GLU A 338 -8.88 -10.00 4.32
N THR A 339 -10.04 -9.79 4.94
CA THR A 339 -10.08 -9.27 6.31
C THR A 339 -9.57 -10.26 7.37
N GLN A 340 -9.39 -11.52 7.02
CA GLN A 340 -8.74 -12.48 7.91
C GLN A 340 -7.20 -12.31 7.94
N ARG A 341 -6.63 -11.79 6.84
CA ARG A 341 -5.19 -11.54 6.68
C ARG A 341 -4.82 -10.12 7.05
N ASP A 342 -5.61 -9.15 6.61
CA ASP A 342 -5.36 -7.73 6.82
C ASP A 342 -6.37 -7.11 7.79
N VAL A 343 -5.88 -6.78 8.98
CA VAL A 343 -6.68 -6.19 10.07
C VAL A 343 -7.09 -4.75 9.80
N SER A 344 -6.36 -4.06 8.92
CA SER A 344 -6.65 -2.66 8.57
C SER A 344 -7.76 -2.53 7.54
N LEU A 345 -8.09 -3.64 6.86
CA LEU A 345 -9.20 -3.70 5.94
C LEU A 345 -10.50 -4.02 6.70
N LYS A 346 -11.53 -3.24 6.45
CA LYS A 346 -12.88 -3.51 6.97
C LYS A 346 -13.86 -3.53 5.80
N PHE A 347 -14.87 -4.39 5.86
CA PHE A 347 -15.95 -4.32 4.91
C PHE A 347 -17.31 -4.46 5.60
N ALA A 348 -18.32 -3.81 5.03
CA ALA A 348 -19.68 -3.86 5.51
C ALA A 348 -20.64 -3.91 4.32
N ARG A 349 -21.62 -4.80 4.37
CA ARG A 349 -22.64 -4.89 3.31
C ARG A 349 -23.57 -3.68 3.36
N ILE A 350 -23.85 -3.08 2.21
CA ILE A 350 -24.88 -2.04 2.09
C ILE A 350 -26.25 -2.72 2.13
N PRO A 351 -27.17 -2.30 3.04
CA PRO A 351 -28.48 -2.92 3.15
C PRO A 351 -29.25 -2.95 1.81
N ASN A 352 -29.89 -4.07 1.52
CA ASN A 352 -30.69 -4.29 0.32
C ASN A 352 -29.95 -4.11 -1.03
N SER A 353 -28.64 -4.32 -1.05
CA SER A 353 -27.84 -4.24 -2.27
C SER A 353 -26.82 -5.39 -2.37
N GLU A 354 -26.31 -5.60 -3.58
CA GLU A 354 -25.15 -6.47 -3.85
C GLU A 354 -23.84 -5.66 -3.84
N ARG A 355 -23.72 -4.72 -2.89
CA ARG A 355 -22.58 -3.83 -2.72
C ARG A 355 -22.08 -3.82 -1.29
N TRP A 356 -20.80 -3.56 -1.14
CA TRP A 356 -20.10 -3.47 0.14
C TRP A 356 -19.31 -2.19 0.22
N ILE A 357 -19.31 -1.56 1.37
CA ILE A 357 -18.34 -0.52 1.70
C ILE A 357 -17.08 -1.22 2.17
N VAL A 358 -15.99 -1.04 1.45
CA VAL A 358 -14.66 -1.55 1.80
C VAL A 358 -13.83 -0.36 2.24
N SER A 359 -13.28 -0.44 3.46
CA SER A 359 -12.50 0.62 4.10
C SER A 359 -11.07 0.18 4.27
N GLY A 360 -10.12 1.03 3.87
CA GLY A 360 -8.69 0.79 3.95
C GLY A 360 -7.93 2.05 4.37
N ARG A 361 -6.62 1.95 4.52
CA ARG A 361 -5.77 3.06 4.99
C ARG A 361 -5.49 4.10 3.94
N GLY A 362 -5.37 3.69 2.67
CA GLY A 362 -5.01 4.58 1.58
C GLY A 362 -5.45 4.06 0.22
N GLU A 363 -5.20 4.88 -0.81
CA GLU A 363 -5.55 4.53 -2.20
C GLU A 363 -4.75 3.33 -2.70
N LEU A 364 -3.46 3.27 -2.38
CA LEU A 364 -2.59 2.16 -2.77
C LEU A 364 -3.08 0.84 -2.15
N HIS A 365 -3.48 0.86 -0.89
CA HIS A 365 -3.98 -0.31 -0.19
C HIS A 365 -5.22 -0.89 -0.87
N LEU A 366 -6.24 -0.05 -1.16
CA LEU A 366 -7.44 -0.47 -1.86
C LEU A 366 -7.17 -0.84 -3.33
N GLY A 367 -6.25 -0.13 -4.00
CA GLY A 367 -5.82 -0.42 -5.37
C GLY A 367 -5.14 -1.79 -5.51
N VAL A 368 -4.31 -2.17 -4.53
CA VAL A 368 -3.68 -3.50 -4.46
C VAL A 368 -4.72 -4.61 -4.32
N LEU A 369 -5.71 -4.43 -3.44
CA LEU A 369 -6.82 -5.38 -3.29
C LEU A 369 -7.57 -5.58 -4.61
N ILE A 370 -7.94 -4.49 -5.27
CA ILE A 370 -8.66 -4.51 -6.55
C ILE A 370 -7.84 -5.24 -7.63
N GLU A 371 -6.55 -4.90 -7.74
CA GLU A 371 -5.67 -5.51 -8.75
C GLU A 371 -5.42 -7.00 -8.47
N THR A 372 -5.30 -7.39 -7.21
CA THR A 372 -5.20 -8.79 -6.80
C THR A 372 -6.45 -9.57 -7.21
N MET A 373 -7.63 -9.05 -6.89
CA MET A 373 -8.91 -9.67 -7.27
C MET A 373 -9.07 -9.76 -8.79
N ARG A 374 -8.66 -8.71 -9.52
CA ARG A 374 -8.65 -8.70 -10.99
C ARG A 374 -7.84 -9.87 -11.56
N ARG A 375 -6.63 -10.10 -11.05
CA ARG A 375 -5.73 -11.20 -11.47
C ARG A 375 -6.24 -12.58 -11.07
N GLU A 376 -6.99 -12.65 -9.98
CA GLU A 376 -7.67 -13.88 -9.56
C GLU A 376 -8.91 -14.22 -10.41
N GLY A 377 -9.26 -13.39 -11.41
CA GLY A 377 -10.35 -13.61 -12.34
C GLY A 377 -11.72 -13.12 -11.91
N TYR A 378 -11.76 -12.17 -10.96
CA TYR A 378 -13.00 -11.50 -10.55
C TYR A 378 -13.42 -10.41 -11.53
N GLU A 379 -14.74 -10.26 -11.72
CA GLU A 379 -15.35 -9.05 -12.27
C GLU A 379 -16.06 -8.30 -11.17
N LEU A 380 -15.74 -7.04 -11.03
CA LEU A 380 -16.34 -6.17 -10.01
C LEU A 380 -16.46 -4.74 -10.52
N GLU A 381 -17.26 -3.94 -9.83
CA GLU A 381 -17.32 -2.50 -10.01
C GLU A 381 -16.98 -1.79 -8.72
N VAL A 382 -16.30 -0.64 -8.82
CA VAL A 382 -15.92 0.16 -7.66
C VAL A 382 -16.27 1.63 -7.86
N SER A 383 -16.58 2.30 -6.76
CA SER A 383 -16.82 3.75 -6.74
C SER A 383 -15.52 4.54 -6.56
N LYS A 384 -15.61 5.87 -6.71
CA LYS A 384 -14.53 6.78 -6.30
C LYS A 384 -14.19 6.58 -4.82
N PRO A 385 -12.89 6.60 -4.46
CA PRO A 385 -12.47 6.65 -3.06
C PRO A 385 -13.06 7.85 -2.32
N GLN A 386 -13.52 7.64 -1.10
CA GLN A 386 -14.08 8.67 -0.24
C GLN A 386 -13.40 8.62 1.12
N VAL A 387 -13.14 9.80 1.71
CA VAL A 387 -12.60 9.90 3.05
C VAL A 387 -13.66 9.52 4.09
N ILE A 388 -13.24 8.80 5.13
CA ILE A 388 -14.10 8.44 6.26
C ILE A 388 -14.20 9.65 7.17
N THR A 389 -15.39 10.22 7.33
CA THR A 389 -15.65 11.34 8.21
C THR A 389 -16.12 10.87 9.57
N LYS A 390 -15.77 11.60 10.64
CA LYS A 390 -16.19 11.33 12.02
C LYS A 390 -16.94 12.55 12.59
N ILE A 391 -17.85 12.30 13.52
CA ILE A 391 -18.48 13.36 14.31
C ILE A 391 -17.72 13.44 15.63
N ILE A 392 -17.00 14.54 15.84
CA ILE A 392 -16.24 14.83 17.06
C ILE A 392 -16.86 16.09 17.68
N ASP A 393 -17.30 15.99 18.93
CA ASP A 393 -17.97 17.08 19.66
C ASP A 393 -19.15 17.73 18.89
N GLY A 394 -19.89 16.90 18.11
CA GLY A 394 -21.02 17.36 17.30
C GLY A 394 -20.64 18.03 15.98
N VAL A 395 -19.34 18.11 15.64
CA VAL A 395 -18.84 18.67 14.39
C VAL A 395 -18.39 17.54 13.47
N LYS A 396 -18.79 17.62 12.18
CA LYS A 396 -18.32 16.70 11.17
C LYS A 396 -16.86 17.01 10.84
N CYS A 397 -15.98 16.05 11.10
CA CYS A 397 -14.54 16.13 10.90
C CYS A 397 -14.08 15.18 9.78
N GLU A 398 -13.05 15.61 9.07
CA GLU A 398 -12.36 14.82 8.04
C GLU A 398 -10.89 14.60 8.43
N PRO A 399 -10.24 13.53 7.91
CA PRO A 399 -8.82 13.28 8.18
C PRO A 399 -7.95 14.31 7.45
N PHE A 400 -6.89 14.77 8.15
CA PHE A 400 -5.83 15.62 7.62
C PHE A 400 -4.49 14.89 7.69
N GLU A 401 -3.63 15.19 6.72
CA GLU A 401 -2.33 14.57 6.58
C GLU A 401 -1.22 15.63 6.57
N ASP A 402 -0.07 15.28 7.12
CA ASP A 402 1.18 15.98 6.89
C ASP A 402 1.72 15.53 5.53
N LEU A 403 1.85 16.47 4.61
CA LEU A 403 2.37 16.26 3.27
C LEU A 403 3.71 16.94 3.14
N GLN A 404 4.72 16.19 2.71
CA GLN A 404 6.03 16.71 2.35
C GLN A 404 6.31 16.42 0.88
N ILE A 405 6.68 17.44 0.14
CA ILE A 405 7.11 17.31 -1.25
C ILE A 405 8.49 17.95 -1.45
N ASP A 406 9.34 17.24 -2.19
CA ASP A 406 10.63 17.76 -2.65
C ASP A 406 10.54 17.92 -4.16
N VAL A 407 10.69 19.15 -4.66
CA VAL A 407 10.51 19.45 -6.08
C VAL A 407 11.63 20.36 -6.59
N PRO A 408 12.07 20.22 -7.86
CA PRO A 408 12.91 21.20 -8.50
C PRO A 408 12.27 22.59 -8.46
N ASN A 409 13.11 23.63 -8.29
CA ASN A 409 12.64 25.01 -8.08
C ASN A 409 11.70 25.52 -9.18
N GLU A 410 11.84 25.01 -10.42
CA GLU A 410 10.96 25.36 -11.54
C GLU A 410 9.48 24.96 -11.34
N PHE A 411 9.20 23.95 -10.50
CA PHE A 411 7.83 23.46 -10.27
C PHE A 411 7.19 23.99 -8.97
N VAL A 412 7.91 24.72 -8.14
CA VAL A 412 7.42 25.20 -6.83
C VAL A 412 6.15 26.03 -6.97
N GLY A 413 6.10 26.96 -7.93
CA GLY A 413 4.94 27.83 -8.14
C GLY A 413 3.67 27.06 -8.52
N ASP A 414 3.80 26.09 -9.42
CA ASP A 414 2.68 25.25 -9.86
C ASP A 414 2.19 24.35 -8.72
N MET A 415 3.11 23.82 -7.90
CA MET A 415 2.78 23.02 -6.73
C MET A 415 2.03 23.83 -5.68
N MET A 416 2.51 25.03 -5.35
CA MET A 416 1.83 25.89 -4.38
C MET A 416 0.41 26.25 -4.81
N THR A 417 0.21 26.54 -6.09
CA THR A 417 -1.11 26.84 -6.65
C THR A 417 -2.05 25.62 -6.55
N THR A 418 -1.57 24.49 -7.06
CA THR A 418 -2.38 23.24 -7.10
C THR A 418 -2.74 22.75 -5.70
N LEU A 419 -1.80 22.78 -4.75
CA LEU A 419 -2.05 22.37 -3.38
C LEU A 419 -2.97 23.34 -2.64
N GLY A 420 -2.85 24.66 -2.92
CA GLY A 420 -3.77 25.66 -2.38
C GLY A 420 -5.22 25.44 -2.81
N GLU A 421 -5.48 25.12 -4.08
CA GLU A 421 -6.80 24.76 -4.60
C GLU A 421 -7.36 23.48 -3.95
N ARG A 422 -6.48 22.57 -3.47
CA ARG A 422 -6.84 21.34 -2.79
C ARG A 422 -6.94 21.47 -1.27
N GLY A 423 -6.93 22.71 -0.76
CA GLY A 423 -7.11 23.01 0.66
C GLY A 423 -5.90 22.76 1.53
N ALA A 424 -4.71 22.64 0.95
CA ALA A 424 -3.47 22.49 1.69
C ALA A 424 -3.03 23.81 2.32
N SER A 425 -2.48 23.73 3.53
CA SER A 425 -1.87 24.86 4.26
C SER A 425 -0.37 24.64 4.34
N LEU A 426 0.42 25.56 3.80
CA LEU A 426 1.88 25.53 3.89
C LEU A 426 2.31 25.73 5.35
N VAL A 427 3.16 24.84 5.83
CA VAL A 427 3.72 24.88 7.19
C VAL A 427 5.13 25.44 7.15
N ASP A 428 5.96 24.94 6.21
CA ASP A 428 7.36 25.28 6.11
C ASP A 428 7.87 25.09 4.68
N MET A 429 8.92 25.85 4.33
CA MET A 429 9.56 25.79 3.02
C MET A 429 11.07 25.95 3.17
N ASN A 430 11.82 24.95 2.69
CA ASN A 430 13.27 24.91 2.76
C ASN A 430 13.89 24.78 1.36
N ASP A 431 14.65 25.78 0.95
CA ASP A 431 15.37 25.77 -0.33
C ASP A 431 16.77 25.16 -0.15
N SER A 432 17.04 24.07 -0.87
CA SER A 432 18.34 23.37 -0.88
C SER A 432 19.17 23.68 -2.14
N GLY A 433 18.89 24.78 -2.84
CA GLY A 433 19.61 25.26 -4.02
C GLY A 433 19.05 24.78 -5.34
N SER A 434 19.02 23.50 -5.64
CA SER A 434 18.41 22.93 -6.87
C SER A 434 16.98 22.41 -6.66
N THR A 435 16.65 22.07 -5.43
CA THR A 435 15.35 21.51 -5.01
C THR A 435 14.81 22.26 -3.82
N THR A 436 13.50 22.43 -3.75
CA THR A 436 12.80 23.02 -2.61
C THR A 436 11.95 21.96 -1.93
N ARG A 437 12.09 21.85 -0.61
CA ARG A 437 11.22 21.06 0.25
C ARG A 437 10.06 21.91 0.74
N LEU A 438 8.84 21.42 0.53
CA LEU A 438 7.60 22.06 0.97
C LEU A 438 6.84 21.13 1.92
N ASN A 439 6.55 21.60 3.11
CA ASN A 439 5.78 20.89 4.12
C ASN A 439 4.38 21.51 4.24
N TYR A 440 3.35 20.68 4.05
CA TYR A 440 1.95 21.08 4.10
C TYR A 440 1.15 20.26 5.10
N VAL A 441 0.02 20.83 5.53
CA VAL A 441 -1.09 20.08 6.13
C VAL A 441 -2.24 20.15 5.15
N ILE A 442 -2.74 18.98 4.71
CA ILE A 442 -3.76 18.85 3.66
C ILE A 442 -4.87 17.92 4.12
N PRO A 443 -6.16 18.18 3.78
CA PRO A 443 -7.21 17.18 3.97
C PRO A 443 -6.96 15.97 3.08
N SER A 444 -7.13 14.74 3.59
CA SER A 444 -6.85 13.49 2.83
C SER A 444 -7.61 13.44 1.50
N ARG A 445 -8.83 14.01 1.40
CA ARG A 445 -9.54 14.12 0.12
C ARG A 445 -8.84 15.01 -0.91
N GLY A 446 -7.97 15.93 -0.46
CA GLY A 446 -7.14 16.76 -1.36
C GLY A 446 -5.98 15.98 -2.00
N LEU A 447 -5.57 14.85 -1.41
CA LEU A 447 -4.55 13.97 -1.96
C LEU A 447 -5.11 13.01 -3.03
N ILE A 448 -6.42 12.71 -2.99
CA ILE A 448 -7.06 11.82 -3.97
C ILE A 448 -6.81 12.37 -5.38
N GLY A 449 -6.16 11.56 -6.23
CA GLY A 449 -5.76 11.92 -7.58
C GLY A 449 -4.63 12.95 -7.70
N PHE A 450 -4.10 13.47 -6.58
CA PHE A 450 -2.97 14.39 -6.61
C PHE A 450 -1.66 13.65 -6.87
N ILE A 451 -1.46 12.50 -6.27
CA ILE A 451 -0.20 11.73 -6.35
C ILE A 451 0.14 11.37 -7.80
N SER A 452 -0.83 10.87 -8.56
CA SER A 452 -0.65 10.54 -9.99
C SER A 452 -0.35 11.80 -10.83
N ASN A 453 -1.02 12.91 -10.54
CA ASN A 453 -0.80 14.18 -11.22
C ASN A 453 0.54 14.80 -10.86
N PHE A 454 0.97 14.71 -9.61
CA PHE A 454 2.24 15.21 -9.11
C PHE A 454 3.43 14.66 -9.90
N MET A 455 3.47 13.34 -10.13
CA MET A 455 4.53 12.71 -10.92
C MET A 455 4.57 13.24 -12.36
N THR A 456 3.40 13.51 -12.95
CA THR A 456 3.31 14.09 -14.30
C THR A 456 3.76 15.55 -14.32
N MET A 457 3.31 16.37 -13.36
CA MET A 457 3.64 17.80 -13.25
C MET A 457 5.13 18.01 -13.00
N THR A 458 5.74 17.17 -12.19
CA THR A 458 7.18 17.22 -11.87
C THR A 458 8.05 16.45 -12.86
N LYS A 459 7.49 15.92 -13.95
CA LYS A 459 8.18 15.08 -14.96
C LYS A 459 8.93 13.89 -14.34
N GLY A 460 8.44 13.39 -13.20
CA GLY A 460 9.06 12.30 -12.45
C GLY A 460 10.22 12.71 -11.53
N TYR A 461 10.56 13.99 -11.43
CA TYR A 461 11.66 14.47 -10.57
C TYR A 461 11.22 14.79 -9.15
N GLY A 462 9.92 14.91 -8.89
CA GLY A 462 9.40 15.23 -7.56
C GLY A 462 9.30 14.01 -6.67
N ILE A 463 9.53 14.21 -5.37
CA ILE A 463 9.32 13.21 -4.33
C ILE A 463 8.14 13.66 -3.49
N ILE A 464 7.21 12.75 -3.20
CA ILE A 464 6.01 13.03 -2.41
C ILE A 464 5.89 12.03 -1.28
N ASN A 465 5.61 12.52 -0.07
CA ASN A 465 5.34 11.71 1.10
C ASN A 465 4.21 12.33 1.90
N HIS A 466 3.33 11.50 2.41
CA HIS A 466 2.21 11.94 3.23
C HIS A 466 1.97 10.96 4.38
N MET A 467 1.37 11.45 5.46
CA MET A 467 1.08 10.67 6.64
C MET A 467 -0.12 11.24 7.38
N PHE A 468 -1.02 10.36 7.85
CA PHE A 468 -2.14 10.77 8.67
C PHE A 468 -1.67 11.56 9.90
N LYS A 469 -2.29 12.71 10.15
CA LYS A 469 -2.01 13.58 11.28
C LYS A 469 -3.12 13.53 12.32
N GLU A 470 -4.30 14.02 11.96
CA GLU A 470 -5.44 14.16 12.89
C GLU A 470 -6.75 14.39 12.14
N TYR A 471 -7.86 14.31 12.87
CA TYR A 471 -9.17 14.75 12.36
C TYR A 471 -9.40 16.22 12.67
N ARG A 472 -9.81 17.01 11.68
CA ARG A 472 -10.20 18.43 11.81
C ARG A 472 -11.60 18.66 11.24
N PRO A 473 -12.28 19.76 11.62
CA PRO A 473 -13.54 20.14 11.00
C PRO A 473 -13.46 20.13 9.47
N MET A 474 -14.45 19.53 8.83
CA MET A 474 -14.50 19.38 7.38
C MET A 474 -14.55 20.76 6.68
N LEU A 475 -13.67 20.97 5.71
CA LEU A 475 -13.67 22.18 4.87
C LEU A 475 -14.93 22.22 4.01
N LYS A 476 -15.52 23.40 3.84
CA LYS A 476 -16.75 23.60 3.06
C LYS A 476 -16.52 23.65 1.55
N THR A 477 -15.27 23.65 1.10
CA THR A 477 -14.90 23.70 -0.31
C THR A 477 -15.05 22.32 -0.96
N ASP A 478 -15.54 22.27 -2.18
CA ASP A 478 -15.57 21.05 -3.01
C ASP A 478 -14.13 20.79 -3.50
N ILE A 479 -13.48 19.80 -2.90
CA ILE A 479 -12.10 19.41 -3.21
C ILE A 479 -12.11 18.00 -3.83
N GLY A 480 -11.32 17.81 -4.89
CA GLY A 480 -11.07 16.48 -5.46
C GLY A 480 -12.11 16.00 -6.46
N GLU A 481 -13.07 16.82 -6.88
CA GLU A 481 -13.95 16.52 -8.01
C GLU A 481 -13.38 17.07 -9.32
N ARG A 482 -13.56 16.30 -10.40
CA ARG A 482 -13.18 16.72 -11.74
C ARG A 482 -14.14 17.80 -12.23
N ASN A 483 -13.62 18.91 -12.68
CA ASN A 483 -14.41 20.02 -13.23
C ASN A 483 -14.69 19.89 -14.73
N ILE A 484 -14.09 18.92 -15.43
CA ILE A 484 -14.21 18.68 -16.86
C ILE A 484 -15.23 17.57 -17.08
N GLY A 485 -16.10 17.70 -18.08
CA GLY A 485 -17.10 16.69 -18.44
C GLY A 485 -16.48 15.48 -19.16
N VAL A 486 -17.29 14.46 -19.40
CA VAL A 486 -16.90 13.22 -20.09
C VAL A 486 -17.71 13.02 -21.37
N LEU A 487 -17.11 12.27 -22.29
CA LEU A 487 -17.79 11.75 -23.48
C LEU A 487 -18.42 10.40 -23.10
N VAL A 488 -19.75 10.31 -23.18
CA VAL A 488 -20.50 9.13 -22.74
C VAL A 488 -21.15 8.45 -23.93
N SER A 489 -20.89 7.16 -24.10
CA SER A 489 -21.49 6.36 -25.18
C SER A 489 -23.02 6.24 -25.06
N THR A 490 -23.70 6.33 -26.19
CA THR A 490 -25.15 6.10 -26.31
C THR A 490 -25.49 4.77 -26.98
N ASP A 491 -24.52 3.92 -27.21
CA ASP A 491 -24.73 2.66 -27.92
C ASP A 491 -25.48 1.63 -27.05
N LYS A 492 -26.64 1.21 -27.50
CA LYS A 492 -27.48 0.21 -26.80
C LYS A 492 -27.18 -1.23 -27.21
N GLY A 493 -26.32 -1.43 -28.22
CA GLY A 493 -26.16 -2.70 -28.90
C GLY A 493 -24.89 -3.48 -28.56
N GLN A 494 -24.03 -3.00 -27.66
CA GLN A 494 -22.69 -3.59 -27.40
C GLN A 494 -21.88 -3.75 -28.72
N ASN A 495 -21.83 -2.69 -29.52
CA ASN A 495 -21.13 -2.71 -30.79
C ASN A 495 -19.68 -2.20 -30.66
N GLU A 496 -18.84 -2.61 -31.60
CA GLU A 496 -17.46 -2.15 -31.69
C GLU A 496 -17.37 -0.67 -32.12
N ALA A 497 -16.46 0.05 -31.48
CA ALA A 497 -16.13 1.41 -31.89
C ALA A 497 -15.55 1.43 -33.30
N THR A 498 -16.00 2.33 -34.16
CA THR A 498 -15.55 2.47 -35.53
C THR A 498 -14.60 3.66 -35.69
N SER A 499 -13.57 3.52 -36.54
CA SER A 499 -12.64 4.62 -36.86
C SER A 499 -13.37 5.85 -37.38
N TYR A 500 -14.46 5.66 -38.13
CA TYR A 500 -15.30 6.76 -38.66
C TYR A 500 -16.02 7.52 -37.57
N ALA A 501 -16.61 6.84 -36.59
CA ALA A 501 -17.28 7.49 -35.47
C ALA A 501 -16.26 8.18 -34.56
N LEU A 502 -15.14 7.50 -34.22
CA LEU A 502 -14.12 8.07 -33.35
C LEU A 502 -13.48 9.34 -33.93
N GLN A 503 -13.28 9.42 -35.27
CA GLN A 503 -12.78 10.64 -35.93
C GLN A 503 -13.66 11.84 -35.66
N LYS A 504 -14.99 11.67 -35.61
CA LYS A 504 -15.93 12.76 -35.30
C LYS A 504 -15.94 13.09 -33.80
N VAL A 505 -15.84 12.08 -32.96
CA VAL A 505 -15.90 12.23 -31.50
C VAL A 505 -14.64 12.89 -30.96
N GLU A 506 -13.47 12.63 -31.54
CA GLU A 506 -12.19 13.22 -31.10
C GLU A 506 -12.12 14.77 -31.27
N GLU A 507 -12.99 15.35 -32.08
CA GLU A 507 -13.13 16.81 -32.17
C GLU A 507 -13.64 17.42 -30.86
N HIS A 508 -14.36 16.64 -30.05
CA HIS A 508 -14.95 17.08 -28.79
C HIS A 508 -14.06 16.89 -27.59
N GLY A 509 -12.99 16.07 -27.71
CA GLY A 509 -12.11 15.79 -26.56
C GLY A 509 -11.03 14.76 -26.81
N THR A 510 -10.51 14.19 -25.73
CA THR A 510 -9.47 13.15 -25.75
C THR A 510 -10.11 11.79 -25.53
N MET A 511 -9.85 10.84 -26.42
CA MET A 511 -10.43 9.49 -26.34
C MET A 511 -9.67 8.60 -25.37
N PHE A 512 -10.39 7.65 -24.73
CA PHE A 512 -9.83 6.57 -23.91
C PHE A 512 -9.88 5.23 -24.62
N ILE A 513 -10.67 5.09 -25.69
CA ILE A 513 -10.91 3.87 -26.44
C ILE A 513 -10.26 3.91 -27.83
N VAL A 514 -10.08 2.73 -28.41
CA VAL A 514 -9.58 2.53 -29.77
C VAL A 514 -10.66 1.89 -30.68
N PRO A 515 -10.50 1.94 -32.01
CA PRO A 515 -11.37 1.18 -32.91
C PRO A 515 -11.32 -0.31 -32.59
N GLY A 516 -12.50 -0.96 -32.53
CA GLY A 516 -12.65 -2.36 -32.16
C GLY A 516 -13.02 -2.58 -30.67
N ASP A 517 -12.89 -1.58 -29.82
CA ASP A 517 -13.36 -1.68 -28.44
C ASP A 517 -14.90 -1.75 -28.40
N ILE A 518 -15.43 -2.66 -27.57
CA ILE A 518 -16.87 -2.82 -27.40
C ILE A 518 -17.40 -1.69 -26.52
N CYS A 519 -18.37 -0.95 -27.02
CA CYS A 519 -19.04 0.13 -26.32
C CYS A 519 -20.46 -0.26 -25.90
N TYR A 520 -20.93 0.32 -24.80
CA TYR A 520 -22.31 0.20 -24.34
C TYR A 520 -22.83 1.54 -23.81
N GLU A 521 -24.16 1.68 -23.68
CA GLU A 521 -24.78 2.92 -23.18
C GLU A 521 -24.30 3.23 -21.75
N GLY A 522 -23.87 4.46 -21.52
CA GLY A 522 -23.36 4.91 -20.23
C GLY A 522 -21.87 4.68 -20.00
N MET A 523 -21.15 4.00 -20.92
CA MET A 523 -19.70 3.86 -20.87
C MET A 523 -19.03 5.21 -21.15
N ILE A 524 -18.01 5.55 -20.36
CA ILE A 524 -17.17 6.74 -20.56
C ILE A 524 -16.09 6.39 -21.58
N VAL A 525 -16.09 7.08 -22.70
CA VAL A 525 -15.22 6.80 -23.85
C VAL A 525 -14.14 7.85 -24.08
N GLY A 526 -14.22 8.97 -23.36
CA GLY A 526 -13.23 10.04 -23.45
C GLY A 526 -13.51 11.20 -22.50
N GLU A 527 -12.57 12.14 -22.46
CA GLU A 527 -12.64 13.40 -21.73
C GLU A 527 -13.20 14.48 -22.65
N HIS A 528 -14.22 15.22 -22.20
CA HIS A 528 -14.77 16.33 -22.94
C HIS A 528 -13.94 17.61 -22.73
N ARG A 529 -13.96 18.54 -23.67
CA ARG A 529 -13.25 19.83 -23.54
C ARG A 529 -13.96 20.83 -22.63
N TYR A 530 -15.24 20.62 -22.34
CA TYR A 530 -16.09 21.54 -21.57
C TYR A 530 -16.55 20.88 -20.27
N PRO A 531 -16.94 21.65 -19.25
CA PRO A 531 -17.36 21.14 -17.94
C PRO A 531 -18.77 20.53 -17.94
N VAL A 532 -19.19 19.91 -19.03
CA VAL A 532 -20.48 19.24 -19.19
C VAL A 532 -20.32 17.94 -19.92
N ASP A 533 -21.01 16.90 -19.49
CA ASP A 533 -21.00 15.60 -20.15
C ASP A 533 -21.67 15.66 -21.53
N LEU A 534 -21.04 14.99 -22.49
CA LEU A 534 -21.56 14.91 -23.85
C LEU A 534 -21.87 13.46 -24.24
N ALA A 535 -23.13 13.22 -24.61
CA ALA A 535 -23.55 11.93 -25.14
C ALA A 535 -23.10 11.78 -26.60
N VAL A 536 -22.34 10.72 -26.92
CA VAL A 536 -21.73 10.50 -28.23
C VAL A 536 -22.00 9.07 -28.74
N ASN A 537 -22.06 8.94 -30.08
CA ASN A 537 -22.16 7.63 -30.72
C ASN A 537 -20.79 7.23 -31.29
N CYS A 538 -20.15 6.22 -30.68
CA CYS A 538 -18.83 5.72 -31.07
C CYS A 538 -18.87 4.56 -32.06
N THR A 539 -20.04 4.02 -32.35
CA THR A 539 -20.24 2.78 -33.11
C THR A 539 -20.83 2.99 -34.49
N GLN A 540 -21.07 4.27 -34.87
CA GLN A 540 -21.68 4.62 -36.17
C GLN A 540 -20.80 4.13 -37.33
N ALA A 541 -21.33 3.24 -38.18
CA ALA A 541 -20.67 2.82 -39.40
C ALA A 541 -20.64 3.95 -40.45
N LYS A 542 -19.60 3.93 -41.27
CA LYS A 542 -19.55 4.84 -42.44
C LYS A 542 -20.73 4.53 -43.37
N PRO A 543 -21.57 5.51 -43.75
CA PRO A 543 -22.65 5.28 -44.71
C PRO A 543 -22.09 4.73 -46.03
N MET A 544 -22.64 3.62 -46.50
CA MET A 544 -22.30 3.13 -47.83
C MET A 544 -22.88 4.10 -48.89
N THR A 545 -22.01 4.74 -49.64
CA THR A 545 -22.42 5.53 -50.82
C THR A 545 -22.14 4.72 -52.06
N ASN A 546 -23.13 4.61 -52.97
CA ASN A 546 -22.99 3.91 -54.27
C ASN A 546 -22.04 4.62 -55.25
N VAL A 547 -21.43 5.72 -54.89
CA VAL A 547 -20.50 6.48 -55.71
C VAL A 547 -19.08 5.96 -55.48
N ARG A 548 -18.54 5.19 -56.41
CA ARG A 548 -17.10 4.92 -56.48
C ARG A 548 -16.39 6.21 -56.87
N SER A 549 -15.88 6.98 -55.89
CA SER A 549 -14.94 8.05 -56.21
C SER A 549 -13.57 7.40 -56.48
N SER A 550 -12.93 7.73 -57.60
CA SER A 550 -11.59 7.35 -57.96
C SER A 550 -10.51 8.04 -57.10
N THR A 551 -10.90 8.84 -56.18
CA THR A 551 -10.02 9.49 -55.17
C THR A 551 -9.68 8.50 -54.09
N ARG A 552 -8.35 8.28 -53.85
CA ARG A 552 -7.80 7.50 -52.74
C ARG A 552 -8.63 7.70 -51.49
N GLU A 553 -9.09 6.62 -50.87
CA GLU A 553 -9.65 6.68 -49.54
C GLU A 553 -8.60 7.34 -48.65
N LEU A 554 -8.93 8.53 -48.12
CA LEU A 554 -8.12 9.21 -47.12
C LEU A 554 -8.07 8.28 -45.93
N MET A 555 -6.87 7.83 -45.61
CA MET A 555 -6.61 7.01 -44.45
C MET A 555 -7.02 7.80 -43.20
N ILE A 556 -7.97 7.30 -42.43
CA ILE A 556 -8.40 7.94 -41.19
C ILE A 556 -7.24 7.82 -40.21
N VAL A 557 -6.64 8.94 -39.83
CA VAL A 557 -5.60 9.03 -38.80
C VAL A 557 -6.27 9.55 -37.54
N LEU A 558 -6.34 8.71 -36.51
CA LEU A 558 -6.83 9.07 -35.18
C LEU A 558 -5.66 9.50 -34.29
N LYS A 559 -5.92 10.41 -33.37
CA LYS A 559 -4.97 10.74 -32.31
C LYS A 559 -4.80 9.55 -31.39
N ALA A 560 -3.61 9.43 -30.79
CA ALA A 560 -3.36 8.39 -29.79
C ALA A 560 -4.30 8.57 -28.59
N PRO A 561 -5.05 7.54 -28.18
CA PRO A 561 -5.90 7.61 -27.00
C PRO A 561 -5.07 7.70 -25.72
N ARG A 562 -5.62 8.33 -24.70
CA ARG A 562 -5.05 8.31 -23.36
C ARG A 562 -5.34 6.95 -22.72
N LYS A 563 -4.30 6.15 -22.52
CA LYS A 563 -4.42 4.89 -21.78
C LYS A 563 -4.53 5.18 -20.29
N MET A 564 -5.53 4.57 -19.65
CA MET A 564 -5.81 4.74 -18.23
C MET A 564 -5.43 3.46 -17.47
N SER A 565 -4.54 3.58 -16.48
CA SER A 565 -4.30 2.53 -15.49
C SER A 565 -5.47 2.43 -14.50
N LEU A 566 -5.48 1.42 -13.64
CA LEU A 566 -6.49 1.30 -12.58
C LEU A 566 -6.50 2.55 -11.70
N GLU A 567 -5.35 2.95 -11.21
CA GLU A 567 -5.17 4.14 -10.35
C GLU A 567 -5.67 5.39 -11.09
N ALA A 568 -5.25 5.59 -12.33
CA ALA A 568 -5.68 6.72 -13.14
C ALA A 568 -7.22 6.75 -13.35
N CYS A 569 -7.86 5.58 -13.47
CA CYS A 569 -9.32 5.50 -13.55
C CYS A 569 -9.98 5.87 -12.22
N LEU A 570 -9.47 5.38 -11.08
CA LEU A 570 -9.99 5.67 -9.74
C LEU A 570 -9.87 7.16 -9.40
N ASP A 571 -8.76 7.78 -9.78
CA ASP A 571 -8.50 9.21 -9.60
C ASP A 571 -9.39 10.08 -10.49
N TYR A 572 -9.70 9.57 -11.70
CA TYR A 572 -10.41 10.32 -12.73
C TYR A 572 -11.92 10.40 -12.51
N ILE A 573 -12.54 9.32 -12.02
CA ILE A 573 -14.00 9.24 -11.88
C ILE A 573 -14.55 10.23 -10.85
N ASN A 574 -15.78 10.70 -11.07
CA ASN A 574 -16.57 11.45 -10.11
C ASN A 574 -17.52 10.55 -9.30
N SER A 575 -18.23 11.13 -8.34
CA SER A 575 -19.13 10.40 -7.43
C SER A 575 -20.31 9.70 -8.12
N ASP A 576 -20.72 10.18 -9.30
CA ASP A 576 -21.78 9.61 -10.15
C ASP A 576 -21.26 8.55 -11.13
N GLU A 577 -19.97 8.18 -11.04
CA GLU A 577 -19.28 7.28 -11.95
C GLU A 577 -18.76 6.05 -11.20
N LEU A 578 -18.47 4.99 -11.95
CA LEU A 578 -17.92 3.73 -11.46
C LEU A 578 -16.81 3.27 -12.39
N VAL A 579 -15.86 2.51 -11.83
CA VAL A 579 -14.88 1.75 -12.61
C VAL A 579 -15.35 0.29 -12.67
N GLU A 580 -15.54 -0.21 -13.87
CA GLU A 580 -15.76 -1.62 -14.18
C GLU A 580 -14.40 -2.31 -14.34
N ILE A 581 -14.16 -3.35 -13.58
CA ILE A 581 -12.90 -4.06 -13.51
C ILE A 581 -13.14 -5.51 -13.91
N THR A 582 -12.44 -5.94 -14.95
CA THR A 582 -12.45 -7.32 -15.43
C THR A 582 -11.00 -7.81 -15.56
N PRO A 583 -10.74 -9.12 -15.66
CA PRO A 583 -9.38 -9.65 -15.74
C PRO A 583 -8.49 -8.98 -16.80
N HIS A 584 -9.01 -8.64 -17.96
CA HIS A 584 -8.23 -8.10 -19.07
C HIS A 584 -8.48 -6.62 -19.36
N VAL A 585 -9.64 -6.07 -18.96
CA VAL A 585 -10.05 -4.71 -19.33
C VAL A 585 -10.55 -3.93 -18.11
N ILE A 586 -10.19 -2.65 -18.06
CA ILE A 586 -10.72 -1.67 -17.11
C ILE A 586 -11.49 -0.62 -17.89
N ARG A 587 -12.74 -0.33 -17.49
CA ARG A 587 -13.62 0.64 -18.14
C ARG A 587 -14.21 1.59 -17.10
N MET A 588 -14.41 2.83 -17.49
CA MET A 588 -15.16 3.80 -16.69
C MET A 588 -16.58 3.91 -17.23
N ARG A 589 -17.56 4.08 -16.35
CA ARG A 589 -18.96 4.22 -16.73
C ARG A 589 -19.75 5.12 -15.79
N LYS A 590 -20.87 5.62 -16.24
CA LYS A 590 -21.83 6.27 -15.35
C LYS A 590 -22.54 5.24 -14.48
N ARG A 591 -22.90 5.63 -13.27
CA ARG A 591 -23.67 4.79 -12.33
C ARG A 591 -25.05 4.45 -12.92
N ILE A 592 -25.73 5.42 -13.53
CA ILE A 592 -26.97 5.27 -14.28
C ILE A 592 -26.62 5.14 -15.76
N LEU A 593 -26.87 3.97 -16.36
CA LEU A 593 -26.48 3.70 -17.74
C LEU A 593 -27.43 4.35 -18.76
N ASP A 594 -28.75 4.31 -18.54
CA ASP A 594 -29.74 4.89 -19.46
C ASP A 594 -29.65 6.42 -19.50
N THR A 595 -29.49 6.96 -20.70
CA THR A 595 -29.30 8.40 -20.93
C THR A 595 -30.50 9.24 -20.49
N SER A 596 -31.70 8.70 -20.60
CA SER A 596 -32.94 9.42 -20.24
C SER A 596 -33.15 9.48 -18.73
N GLU A 597 -32.84 8.37 -18.05
CA GLU A 597 -32.88 8.31 -16.59
C GLU A 597 -31.81 9.20 -15.96
N ARG A 598 -30.61 9.23 -16.53
CA ARG A 598 -29.50 10.10 -16.10
C ARG A 598 -29.91 11.58 -16.16
N LYS A 599 -30.47 12.02 -17.27
CA LYS A 599 -30.96 13.41 -17.43
C LYS A 599 -32.04 13.79 -16.42
N LYS A 600 -32.93 12.85 -16.05
CA LYS A 600 -33.97 13.10 -15.04
C LYS A 600 -33.32 13.20 -13.64
N PHE A 601 -32.35 12.34 -13.34
CA PHE A 601 -31.66 12.35 -12.08
C PHE A 601 -30.86 13.65 -11.87
N ASP A 602 -30.12 14.11 -12.90
CA ASP A 602 -29.33 15.33 -12.88
C ASP A 602 -30.24 16.57 -12.68
N ALA A 603 -31.39 16.59 -13.35
CA ALA A 603 -32.40 17.66 -13.19
C ALA A 603 -32.95 17.70 -11.75
N HIS A 604 -33.19 16.53 -11.14
CA HIS A 604 -33.68 16.44 -9.77
C HIS A 604 -32.62 16.91 -8.76
N GLN A 605 -31.38 16.45 -8.90
CA GLN A 605 -30.28 16.91 -8.05
C GLN A 605 -30.04 18.42 -8.14
N LYS A 606 -30.12 19.00 -9.34
CA LYS A 606 -29.96 20.42 -9.52
C LYS A 606 -31.09 21.20 -8.81
N ALA A 607 -32.34 20.74 -8.90
CA ALA A 607 -33.46 21.32 -8.20
C ALA A 607 -33.34 21.23 -6.67
N GLU A 608 -32.83 20.12 -6.13
CA GLU A 608 -32.56 19.97 -4.70
C GLU A 608 -31.45 20.92 -4.21
N LYS A 609 -30.34 21.03 -4.94
CA LYS A 609 -29.25 21.97 -4.62
C LYS A 609 -29.74 23.44 -4.62
N GLU A 610 -30.55 23.81 -5.57
CA GLU A 610 -31.17 25.15 -5.65
C GLU A 610 -32.16 25.40 -4.49
N ALA A 611 -32.85 24.34 -4.02
CA ALA A 611 -33.78 24.44 -2.88
C ALA A 611 -33.02 24.54 -1.53
N MET A 612 -31.86 23.93 -1.40
CA MET A 612 -31.02 24.02 -0.20
C MET A 612 -30.23 25.34 -0.07
N GLN A 613 -30.06 26.07 -1.17
CA GLN A 613 -29.42 27.39 -1.21
C GLN A 613 -30.38 28.55 -0.96
N LYS A 614 -31.68 28.31 -0.97
CA LYS A 614 -32.74 29.24 -0.60
C LYS A 614 -33.17 29.07 0.87
#